data_1d5f07368a8ff55977f1cdcc223aaf0e
#
_entry.id   1d5f07368a8ff55977f1cdcc223aaf0e
#
_cell.length_a   1.000
_cell.length_b   1.000
_cell.length_c   1.000
_cell.angle_alpha   90.00
_cell.angle_beta   90.00
_cell.angle_gamma   90.00
#
_symmetry.space_group_name_H-M   'P 1'
#
loop_
_entity.id
_entity.type
_entity.pdbx_description
1 polymer ?
#
loop_
_entity_poly.entity_id
_entity_poly.type
_entity_poly.pdbx_seq_one_letter_code
_entity_poly.pdbx_strand_id
1 'polypeptide(L)'
;IRRNVAFCEAVYDTQKQVEDVTCYLAHDYDEAKQFLMENKVTLLIDPEAKAIDYFKPEVVVDAILAKKNLGTTKKMAPITIALGPGFMAGKDVDVVIETMRGHKLGRTIYQGAALKNTGVPGIIKGYGKERVIHSPGAGTVKHVRHLTDIVKKGEVIAYVDQTPIYATMDGLLRGLIKEGFVVTQGFKIADIDPREDEYENCFTISDKARCIAGGVIEAIFYLRGHRNDLS
;
A
#
# COMPACT_ATOMS: atom_id res chain seq x y z
N ILE A 1 -7.05 -1.00 -3.53
CA ILE A 1 -7.87 -0.55 -4.66
C ILE A 1 -7.07 -0.23 -5.94
N ARG A 2 -5.79 0.16 -5.88
CA ARG A 2 -4.90 0.32 -7.05
C ARG A 2 -4.29 -1.03 -7.43
N ARG A 3 -5.15 -1.95 -7.82
CA ARG A 3 -4.84 -3.37 -7.99
C ARG A 3 -3.85 -3.67 -9.12
N ASN A 4 -3.82 -2.83 -10.16
CA ASN A 4 -2.86 -3.01 -11.26
C ASN A 4 -1.39 -2.96 -10.79
N VAL A 5 -1.12 -2.23 -9.70
CA VAL A 5 0.23 -2.02 -9.14
C VAL A 5 0.35 -2.53 -7.70
N ALA A 6 -0.27 -3.67 -7.39
CA ALA A 6 -0.28 -4.23 -6.05
C ALA A 6 0.08 -5.72 -6.09
N PHE A 7 1.21 -6.11 -5.51
CA PHE A 7 1.64 -7.51 -5.43
C PHE A 7 0.67 -8.40 -4.65
N CYS A 8 -0.16 -7.83 -3.76
CA CYS A 8 -1.19 -8.61 -3.06
C CYS A 8 -2.24 -9.24 -4.00
N GLU A 9 -2.35 -8.82 -5.26
CA GLU A 9 -3.19 -9.51 -6.24
C GLU A 9 -2.69 -10.92 -6.56
N ALA A 10 -1.42 -11.24 -6.31
CA ALA A 10 -0.89 -12.61 -6.43
C ALA A 10 -1.65 -13.62 -5.55
N VAL A 11 -2.31 -13.18 -4.49
CA VAL A 11 -3.18 -14.04 -3.66
C VAL A 11 -4.31 -14.68 -4.49
N TYR A 12 -4.74 -14.03 -5.57
CA TYR A 12 -5.82 -14.52 -6.43
C TYR A 12 -5.30 -15.21 -7.70
N ASP A 13 -4.19 -14.72 -8.24
CA ASP A 13 -3.68 -15.11 -9.54
C ASP A 13 -2.37 -15.93 -9.46
N THR A 14 -1.96 -16.32 -8.21
CA THR A 14 -0.71 -17.01 -7.85
C THR A 14 0.57 -16.22 -8.14
N GLN A 15 0.52 -15.26 -9.04
CA GLN A 15 1.60 -14.31 -9.30
C GLN A 15 1.06 -12.96 -9.73
N LYS A 16 1.86 -11.90 -9.56
CA LYS A 16 1.53 -10.55 -10.02
C LYS A 16 2.77 -9.84 -10.49
N GLN A 17 2.74 -9.36 -11.73
CA GLN A 17 3.77 -8.48 -12.26
C GLN A 17 3.37 -7.02 -12.04
N VAL A 18 4.32 -6.21 -11.59
CA VAL A 18 4.22 -4.75 -11.49
C VAL A 18 5.51 -4.19 -12.09
N GLU A 19 5.39 -3.43 -13.17
CA GLU A 19 6.53 -3.02 -14.01
C GLU A 19 7.36 -4.27 -14.38
N ASP A 20 8.67 -4.27 -14.11
CA ASP A 20 9.57 -5.37 -14.46
C ASP A 20 9.74 -6.41 -13.34
N VAL A 21 8.98 -6.30 -12.25
CA VAL A 21 9.10 -7.19 -11.09
C VAL A 21 7.87 -8.09 -10.97
N THR A 22 8.11 -9.41 -10.92
CA THR A 22 7.07 -10.41 -10.67
C THR A 22 7.15 -10.91 -9.23
N CYS A 23 6.01 -10.86 -8.54
CA CYS A 23 5.83 -11.43 -7.21
C CYS A 23 5.04 -12.74 -7.30
N TYR A 24 5.48 -13.76 -6.58
CA TYR A 24 4.91 -15.10 -6.58
C TYR A 24 4.28 -15.40 -5.22
N LEU A 25 3.07 -15.97 -5.21
CA LEU A 25 2.43 -16.47 -3.99
C LEU A 25 3.08 -17.79 -3.60
N ALA A 26 3.62 -17.86 -2.40
CA ALA A 26 4.02 -19.12 -1.78
C ALA A 26 2.92 -19.60 -0.82
N HIS A 27 2.65 -20.91 -0.82
CA HIS A 27 1.61 -21.52 -0.01
C HIS A 27 2.09 -21.86 1.41
N ASP A 28 3.40 -22.00 1.58
CA ASP A 28 4.05 -22.25 2.86
C ASP A 28 5.46 -21.63 2.93
N TYR A 29 6.13 -21.79 4.05
CA TYR A 29 7.48 -21.23 4.27
C TYR A 29 8.57 -21.94 3.48
N ASP A 30 8.42 -23.22 3.18
CA ASP A 30 9.40 -23.98 2.44
C ASP A 30 9.37 -23.58 0.96
N GLU A 31 8.20 -23.43 0.37
CA GLU A 31 8.04 -22.88 -0.97
C GLU A 31 8.55 -21.44 -1.05
N ALA A 32 8.22 -20.61 -0.03
CA ALA A 32 8.74 -19.25 0.04
C ALA A 32 10.26 -19.22 0.08
N LYS A 33 10.89 -20.12 0.85
CA LYS A 33 12.34 -20.25 0.92
C LYS A 33 12.93 -20.65 -0.44
N GLN A 34 12.31 -21.59 -1.15
CA GLN A 34 12.74 -21.98 -2.50
C GLN A 34 12.67 -20.78 -3.46
N PHE A 35 11.58 -20.03 -3.50
CA PHE A 35 11.45 -18.84 -4.35
C PHE A 35 12.49 -17.77 -4.03
N LEU A 36 12.78 -17.55 -2.73
CA LEU A 36 13.84 -16.62 -2.32
C LEU A 36 15.23 -17.07 -2.78
N MET A 37 15.54 -18.38 -2.74
CA MET A 37 16.79 -18.94 -3.26
C MET A 37 16.92 -18.76 -4.78
N GLU A 38 15.80 -18.69 -5.50
CA GLU A 38 15.72 -18.39 -6.92
C GLU A 38 15.71 -16.87 -7.23
N ASN A 39 15.95 -16.00 -6.22
CA ASN A 39 15.87 -14.54 -6.30
C ASN A 39 14.49 -14.00 -6.75
N LYS A 40 13.42 -14.73 -6.46
CA LYS A 40 12.05 -14.29 -6.73
C LYS A 40 11.51 -13.45 -5.59
N VAL A 41 10.76 -12.39 -5.92
CA VAL A 41 9.94 -11.67 -4.93
C VAL A 41 8.78 -12.56 -4.53
N THR A 42 8.62 -12.79 -3.24
CA THR A 42 7.70 -13.79 -2.69
C THR A 42 6.66 -13.13 -1.80
N LEU A 43 5.42 -13.58 -1.90
CA LEU A 43 4.30 -13.20 -1.06
C LEU A 43 3.84 -14.42 -0.25
N LEU A 44 3.62 -14.20 1.04
CA LEU A 44 2.98 -15.15 1.95
C LEU A 44 1.72 -14.56 2.54
N ILE A 45 0.68 -15.37 2.75
CA ILE A 45 -0.48 -15.01 3.57
C ILE A 45 -0.14 -15.33 5.02
N ASP A 46 0.30 -14.30 5.76
CA ASP A 46 0.81 -14.45 7.13
C ASP A 46 0.30 -13.32 8.03
N PRO A 47 -0.97 -13.37 8.47
CA PRO A 47 -1.60 -12.30 9.25
C PRO A 47 -0.96 -12.07 10.62
N GLU A 48 -0.23 -13.04 11.15
CA GLU A 48 0.45 -12.97 12.44
C GLU A 48 1.95 -12.65 12.31
N ALA A 49 2.46 -12.46 11.08
CA ALA A 49 3.86 -12.18 10.78
C ALA A 49 4.84 -13.25 11.33
N LYS A 50 4.42 -14.51 11.39
CA LYS A 50 5.26 -15.65 11.83
C LYS A 50 6.45 -15.91 10.92
N ALA A 51 6.39 -15.47 9.67
CA ALA A 51 7.49 -15.50 8.72
C ALA A 51 8.75 -14.81 9.28
N ILE A 52 8.61 -13.81 10.14
CA ILE A 52 9.72 -13.10 10.77
C ILE A 52 10.53 -14.07 11.66
N ASP A 53 9.87 -14.90 12.45
CA ASP A 53 10.54 -15.88 13.31
C ASP A 53 11.17 -17.00 12.52
N TYR A 54 10.56 -17.40 11.41
CA TYR A 54 11.06 -18.47 10.55
C TYR A 54 12.28 -18.03 9.73
N PHE A 55 12.20 -16.89 9.03
CA PHE A 55 13.26 -16.41 8.14
C PHE A 55 14.33 -15.60 8.85
N LYS A 56 14.04 -15.03 10.03
CA LYS A 56 14.93 -14.15 10.80
C LYS A 56 15.58 -13.06 9.92
N PRO A 57 14.77 -12.22 9.27
CA PRO A 57 15.29 -11.26 8.31
C PRO A 57 16.16 -10.21 9.02
N GLU A 58 17.13 -9.67 8.29
CA GLU A 58 17.93 -8.55 8.77
C GLU A 58 17.11 -7.25 8.88
N VAL A 59 16.12 -7.09 8.01
CA VAL A 59 15.28 -5.90 7.92
C VAL A 59 13.81 -6.29 7.93
N VAL A 60 13.03 -5.66 8.79
CA VAL A 60 11.56 -5.70 8.76
C VAL A 60 11.03 -4.31 8.42
N VAL A 61 10.16 -4.23 7.40
CA VAL A 61 9.50 -2.99 7.00
C VAL A 61 8.00 -3.14 7.20
N ASP A 62 7.42 -2.39 8.15
CA ASP A 62 5.96 -2.28 8.28
C ASP A 62 5.42 -1.29 7.24
N ALA A 63 4.86 -1.83 6.17
CA ALA A 63 4.22 -1.08 5.09
C ALA A 63 2.69 -1.27 5.06
N ILE A 64 2.08 -1.72 6.15
CA ILE A 64 0.62 -1.96 6.27
C ILE A 64 -0.17 -0.66 6.10
N LEU A 65 0.41 0.49 6.52
CA LEU A 65 -0.21 1.82 6.46
C LEU A 65 -1.53 1.93 7.24
N ALA A 66 -1.66 1.18 8.32
CA ALA A 66 -2.85 1.16 9.18
C ALA A 66 -3.05 2.48 9.96
N LYS A 67 -2.08 3.40 9.93
CA LYS A 67 -2.06 4.69 10.66
C LYS A 67 -2.07 4.53 12.19
N LYS A 68 -1.81 3.34 12.64
CA LYS A 68 -1.57 2.93 14.03
C LYS A 68 -0.65 1.73 14.03
N ASN A 69 0.14 1.56 15.07
CA ASN A 69 0.94 0.35 15.25
C ASN A 69 0.00 -0.83 15.57
N LEU A 70 0.12 -1.92 14.81
CA LEU A 70 -0.65 -3.16 15.00
C LEU A 70 0.15 -4.25 15.72
N GLY A 71 1.33 -3.95 16.26
CA GLY A 71 2.16 -4.89 17.01
C GLY A 71 3.62 -4.92 16.57
N THR A 72 4.03 -4.08 15.62
CA THR A 72 5.43 -3.99 15.16
C THR A 72 6.32 -3.41 16.25
N THR A 73 7.43 -4.09 16.52
CA THR A 73 8.41 -3.69 17.54
C THR A 73 9.84 -3.76 17.02
N LYS A 74 10.75 -3.01 17.64
CA LYS A 74 12.20 -3.05 17.36
C LYS A 74 12.84 -4.43 17.52
N LYS A 75 12.18 -5.36 18.20
CA LYS A 75 12.71 -6.72 18.46
C LYS A 75 12.49 -7.67 17.29
N MET A 76 11.69 -7.30 16.30
CA MET A 76 11.34 -8.17 15.17
C MET A 76 12.50 -8.42 14.21
N ALA A 77 13.43 -7.48 14.12
CA ALA A 77 14.62 -7.65 13.29
C ALA A 77 15.76 -6.73 13.79
N PRO A 78 16.97 -7.00 13.33
CA PRO A 78 18.08 -6.07 13.51
C PRO A 78 17.78 -4.63 13.06
N ILE A 79 17.10 -4.42 11.94
CA ILE A 79 16.66 -3.12 11.44
C ILE A 79 15.16 -3.17 11.29
N THR A 80 14.46 -2.22 11.94
CA THR A 80 13.00 -2.10 11.84
C THR A 80 12.61 -0.73 11.31
N ILE A 81 11.79 -0.71 10.26
CA ILE A 81 11.35 0.51 9.57
C ILE A 81 9.83 0.48 9.49
N ALA A 82 9.17 1.61 9.77
CA ALA A 82 7.73 1.72 9.58
C ALA A 82 7.36 2.90 8.68
N LEU A 83 6.28 2.76 7.90
CA LEU A 83 5.84 3.77 6.95
C LEU A 83 4.67 4.59 7.51
N GLY A 84 4.88 5.90 7.65
CA GLY A 84 3.84 6.87 8.00
C GLY A 84 3.47 6.92 9.48
N PRO A 85 2.31 7.51 9.80
CA PRO A 85 1.90 7.76 11.18
C PRO A 85 1.48 6.49 11.92
N GLY A 86 1.60 6.52 13.22
CA GLY A 86 1.24 5.43 14.13
C GLY A 86 2.42 4.81 14.84
N PHE A 87 3.63 5.21 14.50
CA PHE A 87 4.89 4.72 15.06
C PHE A 87 5.74 5.86 15.64
N MET A 88 6.50 5.53 16.66
CA MET A 88 7.52 6.39 17.26
C MET A 88 8.90 5.80 16.95
N ALA A 89 9.68 6.49 16.12
CA ALA A 89 11.07 6.11 15.85
C ALA A 89 11.92 6.21 17.13
N GLY A 90 12.81 5.25 17.32
CA GLY A 90 13.62 5.10 18.53
C GLY A 90 12.91 4.31 19.65
N LYS A 91 11.58 4.17 19.59
CA LYS A 91 10.77 3.42 20.58
C LYS A 91 10.15 2.17 19.99
N ASP A 92 9.28 2.34 18.98
CA ASP A 92 8.54 1.24 18.36
C ASP A 92 9.34 0.57 17.25
N VAL A 93 10.05 1.37 16.47
CA VAL A 93 10.92 0.97 15.34
C VAL A 93 12.19 1.83 15.35
N ASP A 94 13.19 1.43 14.56
CA ASP A 94 14.42 2.22 14.44
C ASP A 94 14.20 3.49 13.61
N VAL A 95 13.45 3.40 12.52
CA VAL A 95 13.19 4.52 11.62
C VAL A 95 11.72 4.56 11.19
N VAL A 96 11.17 5.75 11.11
CA VAL A 96 9.86 6.00 10.47
C VAL A 96 10.09 6.78 9.18
N ILE A 97 9.40 6.39 8.09
CA ILE A 97 9.44 7.10 6.81
C ILE A 97 8.18 7.96 6.67
N GLU A 98 8.36 9.26 6.40
CA GLU A 98 7.25 10.18 6.18
C GLU A 98 6.48 9.83 4.91
N THR A 99 5.16 9.72 5.02
CA THR A 99 4.27 9.35 3.90
C THR A 99 3.32 10.47 3.47
N MET A 100 3.30 11.60 4.17
CA MET A 100 2.48 12.74 3.78
C MET A 100 3.08 13.44 2.55
N ARG A 101 2.25 13.75 1.54
CA ARG A 101 2.69 14.52 0.38
C ARG A 101 3.18 15.91 0.79
N GLY A 102 4.21 16.38 0.13
CA GLY A 102 4.86 17.66 0.35
C GLY A 102 6.37 17.52 0.48
N HIS A 103 7.02 18.57 0.94
CA HIS A 103 8.49 18.67 1.02
C HIS A 103 9.15 17.54 1.82
N LYS A 104 8.44 16.98 2.80
CA LYS A 104 8.97 15.93 3.70
C LYS A 104 8.66 14.50 3.25
N LEU A 105 7.98 14.31 2.13
CA LEU A 105 7.65 12.98 1.64
C LEU A 105 8.92 12.11 1.48
N GLY A 106 8.86 10.88 1.98
CA GLY A 106 9.99 9.94 1.94
C GLY A 106 11.12 10.21 2.94
N ARG A 107 11.00 11.25 3.76
CA ARG A 107 12.06 11.61 4.73
C ARG A 107 12.20 10.53 5.80
N THR A 108 13.44 10.17 6.12
CA THR A 108 13.82 9.31 7.24
C THR A 108 13.72 10.06 8.56
N ILE A 109 13.09 9.46 9.56
CA ILE A 109 12.87 10.00 10.90
C ILE A 109 13.46 9.00 11.90
N TYR A 110 14.57 9.36 12.53
CA TYR A 110 15.27 8.50 13.52
C TYR A 110 14.79 8.75 14.95
N GLN A 111 14.14 9.88 15.21
CA GLN A 111 13.52 10.21 16.50
C GLN A 111 12.18 10.92 16.27
N GLY A 112 11.14 10.47 16.97
CA GLY A 112 9.80 11.04 16.83
C GLY A 112 8.91 10.26 15.88
N ALA A 113 7.89 10.92 15.33
CA ALA A 113 6.85 10.32 14.50
C ALA A 113 6.64 11.08 13.19
N ALA A 114 6.11 10.39 12.18
CA ALA A 114 5.61 11.02 10.97
C ALA A 114 4.40 11.92 11.28
N LEU A 115 4.09 12.83 10.35
CA LEU A 115 2.95 13.72 10.46
C LEU A 115 1.65 12.93 10.62
N LYS A 116 0.77 13.43 11.50
CA LYS A 116 -0.54 12.80 11.75
C LYS A 116 -1.36 12.75 10.46
N ASN A 117 -2.10 11.64 10.29
CA ASN A 117 -3.04 11.53 9.18
C ASN A 117 -4.14 12.59 9.30
N THR A 118 -4.31 13.39 8.24
CA THR A 118 -5.35 14.43 8.17
C THR A 118 -6.72 13.89 7.75
N GLY A 119 -6.78 12.64 7.24
CA GLY A 119 -7.98 12.10 6.61
C GLY A 119 -8.35 12.75 5.27
N VAL A 120 -7.58 13.74 4.82
CA VAL A 120 -7.82 14.44 3.55
C VAL A 120 -6.92 13.86 2.47
N PRO A 121 -7.49 13.33 1.36
CA PRO A 121 -6.71 12.87 0.22
C PRO A 121 -5.91 14.01 -0.40
N GLY A 122 -4.77 13.67 -1.02
CA GLY A 122 -3.98 14.66 -1.76
C GLY A 122 -4.79 15.30 -2.88
N ILE A 123 -4.67 16.62 -3.01
CA ILE A 123 -5.36 17.39 -4.07
C ILE A 123 -4.67 17.14 -5.40
N ILE A 124 -5.45 16.78 -6.44
CA ILE A 124 -5.02 16.64 -7.83
C ILE A 124 -5.97 17.45 -8.71
N LYS A 125 -5.46 18.41 -9.49
CA LYS A 125 -6.26 19.34 -10.32
C LYS A 125 -7.44 19.98 -9.53
N GLY A 126 -7.24 20.32 -8.27
CA GLY A 126 -8.27 20.95 -7.41
C GLY A 126 -9.22 19.97 -6.71
N TYR A 127 -9.20 18.68 -7.03
CA TYR A 127 -10.04 17.64 -6.43
C TYR A 127 -9.32 16.90 -5.32
N GLY A 128 -9.98 16.70 -4.21
CA GLY A 128 -9.45 15.99 -3.03
C GLY A 128 -10.38 14.85 -2.59
N LYS A 129 -11.36 15.16 -1.76
CA LYS A 129 -12.32 14.18 -1.23
C LYS A 129 -13.21 13.57 -2.31
N GLU A 130 -13.52 14.35 -3.31
CA GLU A 130 -14.37 13.97 -4.45
C GLU A 130 -13.80 12.79 -5.24
N ARG A 131 -12.48 12.65 -5.23
CA ARG A 131 -11.79 11.56 -5.92
C ARG A 131 -12.00 10.19 -5.28
N VAL A 132 -12.39 10.15 -4.01
CA VAL A 132 -12.46 8.91 -3.23
C VAL A 132 -13.91 8.51 -3.00
N ILE A 133 -14.26 7.32 -3.43
CA ILE A 133 -15.59 6.76 -3.31
C ILE A 133 -15.60 5.72 -2.19
N HIS A 134 -16.55 5.86 -1.28
CA HIS A 134 -16.73 4.96 -0.15
C HIS A 134 -18.05 4.20 -0.28
N SER A 135 -18.11 3.01 0.28
CA SER A 135 -19.32 2.21 0.32
C SER A 135 -20.40 2.88 1.15
N PRO A 136 -21.64 3.00 0.64
CA PRO A 136 -22.76 3.54 1.40
C PRO A 136 -23.30 2.57 2.46
N GLY A 137 -23.00 1.28 2.35
CA GLY A 137 -23.45 0.23 3.25
C GLY A 137 -22.50 -0.96 3.28
N ALA A 138 -22.85 -1.98 4.06
CA ALA A 138 -22.21 -3.28 4.01
C ALA A 138 -22.80 -4.11 2.86
N GLY A 139 -21.99 -4.99 2.24
CA GLY A 139 -22.42 -5.88 1.17
C GLY A 139 -21.29 -6.32 0.26
N THR A 140 -21.61 -7.06 -0.79
CA THR A 140 -20.67 -7.58 -1.77
C THR A 140 -20.58 -6.68 -2.99
N VAL A 141 -19.37 -6.39 -3.43
CA VAL A 141 -19.12 -5.51 -4.58
C VAL A 141 -19.30 -6.28 -5.89
N LYS A 142 -20.08 -5.70 -6.81
CA LYS A 142 -20.23 -6.15 -8.20
C LYS A 142 -19.87 -5.02 -9.15
N HIS A 143 -18.97 -5.26 -10.10
CA HIS A 143 -18.50 -4.25 -11.04
C HIS A 143 -19.51 -3.97 -12.17
N VAL A 144 -19.56 -2.70 -12.60
CA VAL A 144 -20.17 -2.25 -13.86
C VAL A 144 -19.10 -1.68 -14.77
N ARG A 145 -18.14 -1.00 -14.18
CA ARG A 145 -16.95 -0.44 -14.85
C ARG A 145 -15.69 -1.14 -14.36
N HIS A 146 -14.62 -1.04 -15.14
CA HIS A 146 -13.33 -1.67 -14.85
C HIS A 146 -12.26 -0.63 -14.52
N LEU A 147 -11.18 -1.10 -13.90
CA LEU A 147 -9.99 -0.27 -13.74
C LEU A 147 -9.54 0.23 -15.11
N THR A 148 -9.18 1.51 -15.17
CA THR A 148 -8.76 2.27 -16.36
C THR A 148 -9.88 2.77 -17.28
N ASP A 149 -11.15 2.49 -16.97
CA ASP A 149 -12.25 3.11 -17.69
C ASP A 149 -12.31 4.62 -17.41
N ILE A 150 -12.64 5.39 -18.44
CA ILE A 150 -13.04 6.78 -18.29
C ILE A 150 -14.53 6.79 -17.91
N VAL A 151 -14.86 7.47 -16.81
CA VAL A 151 -16.22 7.56 -16.27
C VAL A 151 -16.68 9.00 -16.19
N LYS A 152 -18.00 9.21 -16.26
CA LYS A 152 -18.64 10.52 -16.11
C LYS A 152 -19.33 10.61 -14.75
N LYS A 153 -19.34 11.80 -14.16
CA LYS A 153 -20.04 12.07 -12.90
C LYS A 153 -21.49 11.59 -12.97
N GLY A 154 -21.92 10.83 -11.95
CA GLY A 154 -23.25 10.24 -11.89
C GLY A 154 -23.41 8.91 -12.63
N GLU A 155 -22.38 8.43 -13.31
CA GLU A 155 -22.37 7.11 -13.95
C GLU A 155 -22.23 6.00 -12.90
N VAL A 156 -22.95 4.88 -13.05
CA VAL A 156 -22.84 3.73 -12.16
C VAL A 156 -21.53 2.99 -12.48
N ILE A 157 -20.66 2.85 -11.49
CA ILE A 157 -19.36 2.17 -11.61
C ILE A 157 -19.36 0.76 -10.99
N ALA A 158 -20.19 0.54 -10.00
CA ALA A 158 -20.32 -0.74 -9.28
C ALA A 158 -21.67 -0.78 -8.54
N TYR A 159 -21.96 -1.93 -7.95
CA TYR A 159 -23.00 -2.11 -6.95
C TYR A 159 -22.39 -2.67 -5.66
N VAL A 160 -23.00 -2.33 -4.52
CA VAL A 160 -22.82 -3.05 -3.25
C VAL A 160 -24.16 -3.72 -2.95
N ASP A 161 -24.21 -5.04 -3.13
CA ASP A 161 -25.44 -5.82 -3.27
C ASP A 161 -26.35 -5.21 -4.37
N GLN A 162 -27.44 -4.56 -3.98
CA GLN A 162 -28.35 -3.89 -4.92
C GLN A 162 -28.18 -2.37 -4.95
N THR A 163 -27.31 -1.79 -4.12
CA THR A 163 -27.11 -0.36 -4.00
C THR A 163 -26.11 0.13 -5.06
N PRO A 164 -26.51 1.01 -6.00
CA PRO A 164 -25.62 1.53 -7.03
C PRO A 164 -24.58 2.48 -6.43
N ILE A 165 -23.37 2.39 -6.94
CA ILE A 165 -22.24 3.24 -6.62
C ILE A 165 -21.93 4.12 -7.84
N TYR A 166 -22.00 5.42 -7.64
CA TYR A 166 -21.84 6.39 -8.70
C TYR A 166 -20.44 7.00 -8.72
N ALA A 167 -19.95 7.31 -9.92
CA ALA A 167 -18.78 8.16 -10.11
C ALA A 167 -19.09 9.57 -9.55
N THR A 168 -18.24 10.05 -8.68
CA THR A 168 -18.40 11.34 -7.98
C THR A 168 -17.95 12.52 -8.85
N MET A 169 -17.20 12.23 -9.91
CA MET A 169 -16.62 13.20 -10.85
C MET A 169 -16.29 12.55 -12.18
N ASP A 170 -16.01 13.34 -13.21
CA ASP A 170 -15.43 12.87 -14.46
C ASP A 170 -13.97 12.48 -14.25
N GLY A 171 -13.50 11.43 -14.93
CA GLY A 171 -12.10 11.07 -14.93
C GLY A 171 -11.83 9.59 -15.13
N LEU A 172 -10.58 9.22 -14.90
CA LEU A 172 -10.05 7.86 -15.05
C LEU A 172 -10.29 7.06 -13.75
N LEU A 173 -10.95 5.91 -13.84
CA LEU A 173 -11.16 4.99 -12.70
C LEU A 173 -9.85 4.28 -12.37
N ARG A 174 -9.00 4.93 -11.59
CA ARG A 174 -7.64 4.52 -11.28
C ARG A 174 -7.56 3.49 -10.15
N GLY A 175 -8.57 3.42 -9.32
CA GLY A 175 -8.68 2.47 -8.23
C GLY A 175 -10.09 1.91 -8.11
N LEU A 176 -10.19 0.60 -7.97
CA LEU A 176 -11.45 -0.11 -7.73
C LEU A 176 -11.16 -1.35 -6.90
N ILE A 177 -11.93 -1.57 -5.83
CA ILE A 177 -11.83 -2.77 -5.00
C ILE A 177 -12.14 -4.02 -5.86
N LYS A 178 -11.65 -5.19 -5.46
CA LYS A 178 -11.90 -6.44 -6.20
C LYS A 178 -13.40 -6.76 -6.23
N GLU A 179 -13.87 -7.26 -7.36
CA GLU A 179 -15.21 -7.82 -7.49
C GLU A 179 -15.40 -9.00 -6.53
N GLY A 180 -16.58 -9.12 -5.95
CA GLY A 180 -16.88 -10.13 -4.94
C GLY A 180 -16.35 -9.82 -3.54
N PHE A 181 -15.63 -8.69 -3.34
CA PHE A 181 -15.14 -8.32 -2.01
C PHE A 181 -16.29 -7.83 -1.12
N VAL A 182 -16.33 -8.33 0.12
CA VAL A 182 -17.32 -7.89 1.12
C VAL A 182 -16.81 -6.63 1.79
N VAL A 183 -17.58 -5.56 1.71
CA VAL A 183 -17.24 -4.25 2.29
C VAL A 183 -18.18 -3.89 3.43
N THR A 184 -17.71 -3.00 4.30
CA THR A 184 -18.54 -2.35 5.33
C THR A 184 -18.87 -0.93 4.91
N GLN A 185 -19.86 -0.31 5.58
CA GLN A 185 -20.16 1.10 5.37
C GLN A 185 -18.91 1.99 5.59
N GLY A 186 -18.70 2.94 4.70
CA GLY A 186 -17.56 3.85 4.75
C GLY A 186 -16.23 3.24 4.27
N PHE A 187 -16.22 1.96 3.86
CA PHE A 187 -15.02 1.36 3.28
C PHE A 187 -14.69 2.00 1.93
N LYS A 188 -13.43 2.37 1.71
CA LYS A 188 -12.99 2.95 0.44
C LYS A 188 -13.03 1.90 -0.68
N ILE A 189 -13.85 2.13 -1.71
CA ILE A 189 -14.06 1.17 -2.81
C ILE A 189 -13.49 1.61 -4.14
N ALA A 190 -13.39 2.94 -4.39
CA ALA A 190 -12.84 3.43 -5.65
C ALA A 190 -12.05 4.73 -5.49
N ASP A 191 -11.28 5.06 -6.53
CA ASP A 191 -10.50 6.30 -6.66
C ASP A 191 -10.49 6.74 -8.12
N ILE A 192 -10.97 7.98 -8.38
CA ILE A 192 -11.01 8.57 -9.70
C ILE A 192 -9.87 9.61 -9.81
N ASP A 193 -9.13 9.56 -10.91
CA ASP A 193 -8.13 10.57 -11.24
C ASP A 193 -8.73 11.54 -12.26
N PRO A 194 -8.76 12.87 -11.99
CA PRO A 194 -9.30 13.86 -12.93
C PRO A 194 -8.45 14.02 -14.20
N ARG A 195 -7.34 13.33 -14.31
CA ARG A 195 -6.44 13.36 -15.45
C ARG A 195 -6.71 12.14 -16.32
N GLU A 196 -7.48 12.32 -17.38
CA GLU A 196 -7.84 11.23 -18.30
C GLU A 196 -6.63 10.74 -19.12
N ASP A 197 -5.59 11.56 -19.24
CA ASP A 197 -4.32 11.29 -19.92
C ASP A 197 -3.33 10.44 -19.09
N GLU A 198 -3.68 10.06 -17.87
CA GLU A 198 -2.83 9.29 -16.96
C GLU A 198 -3.05 7.76 -17.07
N TYR A 199 -3.57 7.27 -18.19
CA TYR A 199 -3.87 5.84 -18.41
C TYR A 199 -2.64 4.95 -18.15
N GLU A 200 -1.50 5.25 -18.78
CA GLU A 200 -0.26 4.47 -18.61
C GLU A 200 0.22 4.44 -17.15
N ASN A 201 -0.04 5.51 -16.40
CA ASN A 201 0.29 5.62 -14.98
C ASN A 201 -0.62 4.77 -14.06
N CYS A 202 -1.63 4.09 -14.61
CA CYS A 202 -2.38 3.08 -13.87
C CYS A 202 -1.59 1.78 -13.67
N PHE A 203 -0.58 1.54 -14.48
CA PHE A 203 0.21 0.31 -14.51
C PHE A 203 1.60 0.47 -13.88
N THR A 204 1.96 1.68 -13.47
CA THR A 204 3.26 1.97 -12.85
C THR A 204 3.12 2.45 -11.41
N ILE A 205 4.18 2.27 -10.61
CA ILE A 205 4.22 2.79 -9.24
C ILE A 205 4.31 4.31 -9.26
N SER A 206 3.66 4.98 -8.29
CA SER A 206 3.61 6.44 -8.26
C SER A 206 4.92 7.07 -7.78
N ASP A 207 5.08 8.37 -8.07
CA ASP A 207 6.09 9.26 -7.47
C ASP A 207 6.17 9.10 -5.95
N LYS A 208 5.01 9.06 -5.29
CA LYS A 208 4.91 8.86 -3.84
C LYS A 208 5.51 7.52 -3.41
N ALA A 209 5.18 6.44 -4.10
CA ALA A 209 5.70 5.11 -3.77
C ALA A 209 7.22 5.04 -3.96
N ARG A 210 7.75 5.61 -5.06
CA ARG A 210 9.20 5.69 -5.32
C ARG A 210 9.93 6.50 -4.26
N CYS A 211 9.38 7.66 -3.87
CA CYS A 211 9.98 8.52 -2.86
C CYS A 211 10.05 7.82 -1.49
N ILE A 212 8.96 7.15 -1.07
CA ILE A 212 8.93 6.39 0.18
C ILE A 212 9.92 5.22 0.13
N ALA A 213 9.96 4.47 -0.99
CA ALA A 213 10.91 3.37 -1.16
C ALA A 213 12.37 3.87 -1.11
N GLY A 214 12.65 5.04 -1.68
CA GLY A 214 13.95 5.70 -1.56
C GLY A 214 14.34 5.96 -0.10
N GLY A 215 13.42 6.47 0.72
CA GLY A 215 13.64 6.66 2.15
C GLY A 215 13.88 5.34 2.90
N VAL A 216 13.19 4.25 2.54
CA VAL A 216 13.47 2.92 3.11
C VAL A 216 14.89 2.47 2.79
N ILE A 217 15.32 2.60 1.54
CA ILE A 217 16.67 2.22 1.11
C ILE A 217 17.72 3.07 1.83
N GLU A 218 17.51 4.40 1.91
CA GLU A 218 18.39 5.31 2.68
C GLU A 218 18.53 4.84 4.12
N ALA A 219 17.41 4.55 4.80
CA ALA A 219 17.42 4.09 6.18
C ALA A 219 18.21 2.77 6.37
N ILE A 220 18.03 1.81 5.46
CA ILE A 220 18.75 0.53 5.50
C ILE A 220 20.27 0.75 5.38
N PHE A 221 20.71 1.51 4.38
CA PHE A 221 22.13 1.79 4.18
C PHE A 221 22.75 2.57 5.34
N TYR A 222 22.02 3.59 5.84
CA TYR A 222 22.49 4.37 6.98
C TYR A 222 22.69 3.49 8.22
N LEU A 223 21.69 2.68 8.59
CA LEU A 223 21.77 1.84 9.78
C LEU A 223 22.79 0.70 9.64
N ARG A 224 22.96 0.14 8.45
CA ARG A 224 24.03 -0.85 8.20
C ARG A 224 25.43 -0.26 8.39
N GLY A 225 25.63 0.97 7.92
CA GLY A 225 26.92 1.66 8.03
C GLY A 225 27.29 2.09 9.45
N HIS A 226 26.31 2.37 10.31
CA HIS A 226 26.50 2.90 11.66
C HIS A 226 26.29 1.88 12.78
N ARG A 227 26.06 0.61 12.46
CA ARG A 227 25.86 -0.44 13.46
C ARG A 227 27.10 -0.76 14.27
N ASN A 228 28.27 -0.60 13.68
CA ASN A 228 29.54 -0.84 14.38
C ASN A 228 29.87 0.24 15.42
N ASP A 229 29.14 1.38 15.41
CA ASP A 229 29.33 2.48 16.34
C ASP A 229 28.33 2.43 17.53
N LEU A 230 27.39 1.46 17.51
CA LEU A 230 26.30 1.33 18.49
C LEU A 230 26.39 0.04 19.32
N SER A 231 27.44 -0.78 19.12
CA SER A 231 27.69 -2.04 19.85
C SER A 231 28.65 -1.89 21.02
#